data_d72b4669dee7071755bada20247dd436
#
_entry.id   d72b4669dee7071755bada20247dd436
#
_cell.length_a   1.000
_cell.length_b   1.000
_cell.length_c   1.000
_cell.angle_alpha   90.00
_cell.angle_beta   90.00
_cell.angle_gamma   90.00
#
_symmetry.space_group_name_H-M   'P 1'
#
loop_
_entity.id
_entity.type
_entity.pdbx_description
1 polymer ?
#
loop_
_entity_poly.entity_id
_entity_poly.type
_entity_poly.pdbx_seq_one_letter_code
_entity_poly.pdbx_strand_id
1 'polypeptide(L)'
;LIVLEEIFIKKIFKDVSCNNFEFKNPILRLSILLKNQQKPIQELLSLNRNEIKMFNFYNKFEKYSKNFKSLGFNFGQKNGLSLLLLYIAKKKNFDIYIKSKKFEQKLLRYFGEITVGAKAMKNFPVNGNDLSKMGYSGKAIGSILERLKKTWIDSDFKLNKKQLLLKI
;
A
#
# COMPACT_ATOMS: atom_id res chain seq x y z
N LEU A 1 -19.44 -0.40 -2.26
CA LEU A 1 -18.50 -1.52 -2.09
C LEU A 1 -18.89 -2.70 -2.97
N ILE A 2 -20.15 -3.15 -2.96
CA ILE A 2 -20.64 -4.27 -3.79
C ILE A 2 -20.41 -4.02 -5.28
N VAL A 3 -20.67 -2.80 -5.76
CA VAL A 3 -20.41 -2.41 -7.15
C VAL A 3 -18.91 -2.42 -7.49
N LEU A 4 -18.03 -2.03 -6.55
CA LEU A 4 -16.57 -2.14 -6.71
C LEU A 4 -16.14 -3.61 -6.78
N GLU A 5 -16.71 -4.43 -5.92
CA GLU A 5 -16.47 -5.87 -5.87
C GLU A 5 -16.79 -6.51 -7.23
N GLU A 6 -17.92 -6.18 -7.83
CA GLU A 6 -18.33 -6.70 -9.15
C GLU A 6 -17.42 -6.23 -10.29
N ILE A 7 -17.04 -4.94 -10.31
CA ILE A 7 -16.15 -4.40 -11.35
C ILE A 7 -14.74 -4.98 -11.20
N PHE A 8 -14.23 -5.05 -9.97
CA PHE A 8 -12.91 -5.62 -9.68
C PHE A 8 -12.85 -7.11 -10.02
N ILE A 9 -13.82 -7.90 -9.54
CA ILE A 9 -13.82 -9.35 -9.74
C ILE A 9 -14.09 -9.71 -11.22
N LYS A 10 -15.05 -9.08 -11.85
CA LYS A 10 -15.47 -9.47 -13.21
C LYS A 10 -14.57 -8.95 -14.32
N LYS A 11 -13.93 -7.79 -14.16
CA LYS A 11 -13.16 -7.14 -15.25
C LYS A 11 -11.66 -7.08 -15.03
N ILE A 12 -11.22 -6.83 -13.82
CA ILE A 12 -9.82 -6.52 -13.53
C ILE A 12 -9.04 -7.76 -13.08
N PHE A 13 -9.71 -8.68 -12.39
CA PHE A 13 -9.09 -9.88 -11.84
C PHE A 13 -9.32 -11.16 -12.64
N LYS A 14 -9.95 -11.09 -13.83
CA LYS A 14 -10.07 -12.26 -14.71
C LYS A 14 -8.74 -12.92 -15.03
N ASP A 15 -7.66 -12.11 -15.12
CA ASP A 15 -6.33 -12.57 -15.52
C ASP A 15 -5.32 -12.65 -14.36
N VAL A 16 -5.72 -12.31 -13.15
CA VAL A 16 -4.81 -12.33 -11.99
C VAL A 16 -5.36 -13.32 -10.97
N SER A 17 -4.58 -14.34 -10.66
CA SER A 17 -4.83 -15.33 -9.60
C SER A 17 -4.87 -14.69 -8.20
N CYS A 18 -5.71 -13.67 -8.03
CA CYS A 18 -5.98 -13.01 -6.76
C CYS A 18 -7.03 -13.76 -5.94
N ASN A 19 -6.91 -15.10 -5.88
CA ASN A 19 -7.80 -15.97 -5.09
C ASN A 19 -7.81 -15.65 -3.59
N ASN A 20 -6.95 -14.72 -3.12
CA ASN A 20 -6.79 -14.35 -1.71
C ASN A 20 -7.13 -12.87 -1.43
N PHE A 21 -7.77 -12.14 -2.36
CA PHE A 21 -8.15 -10.78 -2.07
C PHE A 21 -9.52 -10.71 -1.40
N GLU A 22 -9.53 -10.51 -0.10
CA GLU A 22 -10.75 -10.43 0.69
C GLU A 22 -11.38 -9.05 0.63
N PHE A 23 -12.20 -8.77 -0.41
CA PHE A 23 -13.15 -7.65 -0.39
C PHE A 23 -14.10 -7.72 0.82
N LYS A 24 -14.25 -8.92 1.37
CA LYS A 24 -15.07 -9.21 2.56
C LYS A 24 -14.39 -8.85 3.87
N ASN A 25 -13.16 -8.29 3.86
CA ASN A 25 -12.49 -7.90 5.10
C ASN A 25 -13.33 -6.88 5.88
N PRO A 26 -13.91 -7.25 7.04
CA PRO A 26 -14.82 -6.39 7.80
C PRO A 26 -14.12 -5.13 8.31
N ILE A 27 -12.83 -5.21 8.66
CA ILE A 27 -12.06 -4.07 9.16
C ILE A 27 -11.80 -3.04 8.05
N LEU A 28 -11.58 -3.50 6.81
CA LEU A 28 -11.48 -2.61 5.65
C LEU A 28 -12.81 -1.87 5.40
N ARG A 29 -13.94 -2.58 5.45
CA ARG A 29 -15.27 -1.97 5.31
C ARG A 29 -15.57 -0.99 6.42
N LEU A 30 -15.25 -1.36 7.65
CA LEU A 30 -15.41 -0.52 8.83
C LEU A 30 -14.59 0.76 8.72
N SER A 31 -13.35 0.71 8.27
CA SER A 31 -12.49 1.89 8.09
C SER A 31 -12.99 2.87 7.02
N ILE A 32 -13.78 2.39 6.06
CA ILE A 32 -14.46 3.25 5.08
C ILE A 32 -15.66 3.95 5.71
N LEU A 33 -16.47 3.21 6.47
CA LEU A 33 -17.69 3.73 7.10
C LEU A 33 -17.39 4.75 8.21
N LEU A 34 -16.35 4.49 9.00
CA LEU A 34 -15.99 5.30 10.16
C LEU A 34 -14.92 6.36 9.86
N LYS A 35 -14.77 6.77 8.61
CA LYS A 35 -13.76 7.72 8.15
C LYS A 35 -13.69 9.04 8.95
N ASN A 36 -14.83 9.53 9.44
CA ASN A 36 -14.95 10.82 10.12
C ASN A 36 -15.20 10.70 11.63
N GLN A 37 -15.01 9.49 12.21
CA GLN A 37 -15.21 9.29 13.63
C GLN A 37 -14.11 9.98 14.46
N GLN A 38 -14.54 10.81 15.40
CA GLN A 38 -13.65 11.50 16.34
C GLN A 38 -13.33 10.65 17.58
N LYS A 39 -14.22 9.71 17.94
CA LYS A 39 -14.02 8.83 19.10
C LYS A 39 -13.08 7.66 18.77
N PRO A 40 -12.25 7.21 19.73
CA PRO A 40 -11.46 6.00 19.58
C PRO A 40 -12.35 4.81 19.22
N ILE A 41 -11.93 4.01 18.23
CA ILE A 41 -12.71 2.87 17.76
C ILE A 41 -12.98 1.83 18.86
N GLN A 42 -12.10 1.74 19.87
CA GLN A 42 -12.25 0.87 21.01
C GLN A 42 -13.45 1.21 21.91
N GLU A 43 -13.88 2.49 21.91
CA GLU A 43 -15.07 2.93 22.65
C GLU A 43 -16.38 2.61 21.93
N LEU A 44 -16.28 2.38 20.62
CA LEU A 44 -17.46 2.16 19.77
C LEU A 44 -17.70 0.67 19.49
N LEU A 45 -16.65 -0.11 19.43
CA LEU A 45 -16.69 -1.51 19.00
C LEU A 45 -15.70 -2.36 19.79
N SER A 46 -16.14 -3.56 20.18
CA SER A 46 -15.30 -4.57 20.83
C SER A 46 -14.39 -5.27 19.81
N LEU A 47 -13.37 -4.57 19.36
CA LEU A 47 -12.38 -5.11 18.43
C LEU A 47 -11.20 -5.75 19.19
N ASN A 48 -10.69 -6.85 18.67
CA ASN A 48 -9.46 -7.45 19.19
C ASN A 48 -8.21 -6.63 18.80
N ARG A 49 -7.08 -6.91 19.45
CA ARG A 49 -5.83 -6.16 19.26
C ARG A 49 -5.34 -6.10 17.80
N ASN A 50 -5.54 -7.18 17.03
CA ASN A 50 -5.10 -7.23 15.63
C ASN A 50 -6.04 -6.39 14.73
N GLU A 51 -7.34 -6.44 14.99
CA GLU A 51 -8.33 -5.64 14.28
C GLU A 51 -8.10 -4.13 14.50
N ILE A 52 -7.79 -3.73 15.74
CA ILE A 52 -7.43 -2.35 16.07
C ILE A 52 -6.16 -1.92 15.29
N LYS A 53 -5.13 -2.77 15.24
CA LYS A 53 -3.92 -2.48 14.46
C LYS A 53 -4.21 -2.32 12.98
N MET A 54 -5.05 -3.20 12.39
CA MET A 54 -5.46 -3.10 11.00
C MET A 54 -6.31 -1.85 10.73
N PHE A 55 -7.24 -1.53 11.60
CA PHE A 55 -8.06 -0.31 11.50
C PHE A 55 -7.18 0.95 11.51
N ASN A 56 -6.27 1.05 12.46
CA ASN A 56 -5.32 2.16 12.56
C ASN A 56 -4.39 2.24 11.34
N PHE A 57 -3.97 1.11 10.80
CA PHE A 57 -3.20 1.04 9.56
C PHE A 57 -3.98 1.65 8.38
N TYR A 58 -5.24 1.26 8.19
CA TYR A 58 -6.09 1.78 7.13
C TYR A 58 -6.40 3.28 7.29
N ASN A 59 -6.53 3.78 8.52
CA ASN A 59 -6.79 5.21 8.76
C ASN A 59 -5.56 6.10 8.54
N LYS A 60 -4.35 5.58 8.68
CA LYS A 60 -3.10 6.30 8.39
C LYS A 60 -2.78 6.40 6.90
N PHE A 61 -3.62 5.85 6.06
CA PHE A 61 -3.36 5.69 4.61
C PHE A 61 -3.13 6.99 3.85
N GLU A 62 -3.71 8.11 4.23
CA GLU A 62 -3.58 9.38 3.49
C GLU A 62 -2.12 9.82 3.31
N LYS A 63 -1.24 9.39 4.22
CA LYS A 63 0.21 9.64 4.16
C LYS A 63 0.89 8.94 2.96
N TYR A 64 0.31 7.87 2.43
CA TYR A 64 0.93 7.00 1.42
C TYR A 64 0.29 7.10 0.03
N SER A 65 -0.77 7.88 -0.15
CA SER A 65 -1.67 7.82 -1.31
C SER A 65 -1.11 8.30 -2.65
N LYS A 66 0.11 8.84 -2.69
CA LYS A 66 0.66 9.47 -3.91
C LYS A 66 1.54 8.56 -4.76
N ASN A 67 2.06 7.44 -4.22
CA ASN A 67 2.98 6.55 -4.92
C ASN A 67 2.58 5.08 -4.72
N PHE A 68 1.93 4.48 -5.70
CA PHE A 68 1.42 3.11 -5.62
C PHE A 68 2.53 2.04 -5.66
N LYS A 69 3.69 2.33 -6.29
CA LYS A 69 4.86 1.45 -6.18
C LYS A 69 5.37 1.39 -4.74
N SER A 70 5.40 2.52 -4.06
CA SER A 70 5.75 2.60 -2.64
C SER A 70 4.77 1.82 -1.75
N LEU A 71 3.46 1.84 -2.07
CA LEU A 71 2.49 1.02 -1.34
C LEU A 71 2.80 -0.47 -1.46
N GLY A 72 3.03 -0.95 -2.68
CA GLY A 72 3.39 -2.35 -2.91
C GLY A 72 4.69 -2.73 -2.22
N PHE A 73 5.71 -1.88 -2.31
CA PHE A 73 7.02 -2.10 -1.70
C PHE A 73 6.97 -2.16 -0.17
N ASN A 74 6.25 -1.24 0.48
CA ASN A 74 6.22 -1.17 1.94
C ASN A 74 5.25 -2.14 2.61
N PHE A 75 4.17 -2.53 1.92
CA PHE A 75 3.07 -3.28 2.53
C PHE A 75 2.76 -4.61 1.83
N GLY A 76 3.43 -4.90 0.73
CA GLY A 76 3.15 -6.06 -0.10
C GLY A 76 1.89 -5.89 -0.95
N GLN A 77 1.61 -6.86 -1.81
CA GLN A 77 0.51 -6.79 -2.77
C GLN A 77 -0.86 -6.74 -2.09
N LYS A 78 -1.15 -7.65 -1.14
CA LYS A 78 -2.46 -7.75 -0.46
C LYS A 78 -2.84 -6.44 0.24
N ASN A 79 -1.96 -5.94 1.11
CA ASN A 79 -2.24 -4.70 1.85
C ASN A 79 -2.22 -3.46 0.94
N GLY A 80 -1.33 -3.43 -0.04
CA GLY A 80 -1.28 -2.37 -1.05
C GLY A 80 -2.58 -2.23 -1.82
N LEU A 81 -3.20 -3.35 -2.22
CA LEU A 81 -4.50 -3.37 -2.88
C LEU A 81 -5.64 -2.93 -1.95
N SER A 82 -5.63 -3.35 -0.68
CA SER A 82 -6.59 -2.87 0.31
C SER A 82 -6.54 -1.35 0.46
N LEU A 83 -5.33 -0.78 0.49
CA LEU A 83 -5.11 0.66 0.53
C LEU A 83 -5.55 1.36 -0.76
N LEU A 84 -5.38 0.75 -1.93
CA LEU A 84 -5.90 1.26 -3.19
C LEU A 84 -7.43 1.35 -3.16
N LEU A 85 -8.12 0.32 -2.65
CA LEU A 85 -9.57 0.34 -2.49
C LEU A 85 -10.03 1.46 -1.57
N LEU A 86 -9.36 1.67 -0.44
CA LEU A 86 -9.63 2.80 0.44
C LEU A 86 -9.46 4.14 -0.27
N TYR A 87 -8.38 4.30 -1.02
CA TYR A 87 -8.12 5.50 -1.80
C TYR A 87 -9.24 5.81 -2.78
N ILE A 88 -9.76 4.78 -3.45
CA ILE A 88 -10.85 4.90 -4.41
C ILE A 88 -12.17 5.23 -3.69
N ALA A 89 -12.50 4.50 -2.62
CA ALA A 89 -13.75 4.67 -1.87
C ALA A 89 -13.84 6.05 -1.19
N LYS A 90 -12.71 6.67 -0.88
CA LYS A 90 -12.65 8.00 -0.28
C LYS A 90 -12.79 9.16 -1.27
N LYS A 91 -12.82 8.91 -2.59
CA LYS A 91 -13.00 9.98 -3.59
C LYS A 91 -14.43 10.49 -3.62
N LYS A 92 -14.57 11.82 -3.71
CA LYS A 92 -15.87 12.47 -4.00
C LYS A 92 -16.35 12.03 -5.40
N ASN A 93 -17.65 11.87 -5.57
CA ASN A 93 -18.30 11.47 -6.84
C ASN A 93 -17.88 10.10 -7.38
N PHE A 94 -17.64 9.16 -6.47
CA PHE A 94 -17.19 7.82 -6.76
C PHE A 94 -18.08 7.08 -7.78
N ASP A 95 -19.42 7.20 -7.67
CA ASP A 95 -20.37 6.49 -8.51
C ASP A 95 -20.31 6.90 -9.99
N ILE A 96 -20.04 8.17 -10.26
CA ILE A 96 -19.86 8.70 -11.62
C ILE A 96 -18.51 8.27 -12.19
N TYR A 97 -17.49 8.24 -11.34
CA TYR A 97 -16.11 7.97 -11.74
C TYR A 97 -15.89 6.50 -12.13
N ILE A 98 -16.54 5.56 -11.44
CA ILE A 98 -16.42 4.10 -11.67
C ILE A 98 -16.84 3.69 -13.08
N LYS A 99 -17.86 4.34 -13.64
CA LYS A 99 -18.44 3.96 -14.93
C LYS A 99 -17.56 4.38 -16.13
N SER A 100 -16.51 5.15 -15.91
CA SER A 100 -15.69 5.64 -17.01
C SER A 100 -14.56 4.69 -17.39
N LYS A 101 -14.38 4.44 -18.69
CA LYS A 101 -13.27 3.64 -19.25
C LYS A 101 -11.89 4.20 -18.83
N LYS A 102 -11.80 5.51 -18.68
CA LYS A 102 -10.59 6.21 -18.19
C LYS A 102 -10.24 5.82 -16.75
N PHE A 103 -11.25 5.59 -15.91
CA PHE A 103 -11.05 5.13 -14.54
C PHE A 103 -10.53 3.68 -14.51
N GLU A 104 -11.09 2.79 -15.32
CA GLU A 104 -10.66 1.41 -15.43
C GLU A 104 -9.16 1.32 -15.81
N GLN A 105 -8.74 2.04 -16.85
CA GLN A 105 -7.32 2.10 -17.24
C GLN A 105 -6.41 2.62 -16.13
N LYS A 106 -6.85 3.65 -15.41
CA LYS A 106 -6.10 4.21 -14.28
C LYS A 106 -5.97 3.21 -13.14
N LEU A 107 -7.01 2.46 -12.89
CA LEU A 107 -7.04 1.43 -11.86
C LEU A 107 -6.10 0.27 -12.18
N LEU A 108 -6.12 -0.21 -13.42
CA LEU A 108 -5.18 -1.24 -13.90
C LEU A 108 -3.71 -0.78 -13.75
N ARG A 109 -3.44 0.49 -14.07
CA ARG A 109 -2.11 1.06 -13.85
C ARG A 109 -1.71 1.05 -12.38
N TYR A 110 -2.57 1.50 -11.47
CA TYR A 110 -2.28 1.50 -10.04
C TYR A 110 -2.06 0.10 -9.48
N PHE A 111 -2.86 -0.85 -9.95
CA PHE A 111 -2.67 -2.26 -9.62
C PHE A 111 -1.29 -2.78 -10.09
N GLY A 112 -0.92 -2.49 -11.33
CA GLY A 112 0.40 -2.83 -11.87
C GLY A 112 1.54 -2.22 -11.05
N GLU A 113 1.45 -0.95 -10.69
CA GLU A 113 2.43 -0.25 -9.85
C GLU A 113 2.58 -0.92 -8.47
N ILE A 114 1.47 -1.28 -7.81
CA ILE A 114 1.50 -2.01 -6.52
C ILE A 114 2.18 -3.36 -6.68
N THR A 115 1.84 -4.09 -7.74
CA THR A 115 2.40 -5.42 -8.00
C THR A 115 3.92 -5.36 -8.24
N VAL A 116 4.38 -4.38 -9.02
CA VAL A 116 5.80 -4.12 -9.26
C VAL A 116 6.52 -3.80 -7.95
N GLY A 117 5.97 -2.90 -7.15
CA GLY A 117 6.52 -2.55 -5.84
C GLY A 117 6.61 -3.76 -4.90
N ALA A 118 5.56 -4.57 -4.82
CA ALA A 118 5.53 -5.76 -3.97
C ALA A 118 6.57 -6.83 -4.39
N LYS A 119 6.78 -7.02 -5.69
CA LYS A 119 7.85 -7.89 -6.20
C LYS A 119 9.23 -7.34 -5.85
N ALA A 120 9.42 -6.03 -5.99
CA ALA A 120 10.69 -5.36 -5.70
C ALA A 120 11.07 -5.42 -4.21
N MET A 121 10.11 -5.49 -3.29
CA MET A 121 10.37 -5.54 -1.83
C MET A 121 11.38 -6.62 -1.45
N LYS A 122 11.31 -7.79 -2.08
CA LYS A 122 12.20 -8.93 -1.80
C LYS A 122 13.62 -8.74 -2.34
N ASN A 123 13.79 -7.80 -3.27
CA ASN A 123 15.04 -7.60 -4.03
C ASN A 123 15.77 -6.31 -3.63
N PHE A 124 15.38 -5.67 -2.52
CA PHE A 124 16.08 -4.46 -2.05
C PHE A 124 17.55 -4.79 -1.75
N PRO A 125 18.52 -4.14 -2.45
CA PRO A 125 19.89 -4.66 -2.49
C PRO A 125 20.75 -4.29 -1.29
N VAL A 126 20.30 -3.41 -0.37
CA VAL A 126 21.03 -2.92 0.79
C VAL A 126 20.39 -3.42 2.08
N ASN A 127 21.20 -3.89 3.02
CA ASN A 127 20.73 -4.33 4.33
C ASN A 127 21.48 -3.63 5.48
N GLY A 128 21.05 -3.89 6.71
CA GLY A 128 21.64 -3.28 7.90
C GLY A 128 23.12 -3.62 8.09
N ASN A 129 23.55 -4.84 7.73
CA ASN A 129 24.93 -5.27 7.85
C ASN A 129 25.86 -4.48 6.91
N ASP A 130 25.37 -4.07 5.74
CA ASP A 130 26.16 -3.24 4.83
C ASP A 130 26.48 -1.89 5.45
N LEU A 131 25.51 -1.29 6.12
CA LEU A 131 25.65 -0.01 6.80
C LEU A 131 26.52 -0.14 8.07
N SER A 132 26.38 -1.25 8.81
CA SER A 132 27.23 -1.52 9.95
C SER A 132 28.71 -1.61 9.57
N LYS A 133 29.04 -2.23 8.44
CA LYS A 133 30.41 -2.29 7.88
C LYS A 133 30.95 -0.91 7.48
N MET A 134 30.06 0.06 7.22
CA MET A 134 30.42 1.45 6.94
C MET A 134 30.51 2.33 8.21
N GLY A 135 30.37 1.72 9.40
CA GLY A 135 30.48 2.42 10.69
C GLY A 135 29.17 2.99 11.25
N TYR A 136 28.03 2.75 10.59
CA TYR A 136 26.74 3.20 11.11
C TYR A 136 26.20 2.22 12.16
N SER A 137 25.42 2.72 13.15
CA SER A 137 24.84 1.91 14.22
C SER A 137 23.47 2.42 14.67
N GLY A 138 22.74 1.59 15.37
CA GLY A 138 21.49 1.93 16.04
C GLY A 138 20.45 2.59 15.13
N LYS A 139 19.87 3.70 15.57
CA LYS A 139 18.82 4.44 14.85
C LYS A 139 19.26 4.99 13.49
N ALA A 140 20.56 5.26 13.33
CA ALA A 140 21.11 5.78 12.08
C ALA A 140 20.93 4.78 10.92
N ILE A 141 21.11 3.48 11.16
CA ILE A 141 20.88 2.43 10.17
C ILE A 141 19.43 2.48 9.66
N GLY A 142 18.45 2.58 10.56
CA GLY A 142 17.04 2.63 10.19
C GLY A 142 16.71 3.84 9.31
N SER A 143 17.18 5.03 9.70
CA SER A 143 16.97 6.26 8.94
C SER A 143 17.61 6.22 7.55
N ILE A 144 18.81 5.68 7.44
CA ILE A 144 19.52 5.53 6.16
C ILE A 144 18.78 4.52 5.27
N LEU A 145 18.39 3.36 5.80
CA LEU A 145 17.63 2.38 5.03
C LEU A 145 16.30 2.95 4.49
N GLU A 146 15.56 3.71 5.29
CA GLU A 146 14.33 4.36 4.84
C GLU A 146 14.59 5.36 3.71
N ARG A 147 15.65 6.16 3.80
CA ARG A 147 16.07 7.09 2.74
C ARG A 147 16.47 6.35 1.46
N LEU A 148 17.27 5.28 1.58
CA LEU A 148 17.71 4.47 0.46
C LEU A 148 16.55 3.74 -0.22
N LYS A 149 15.58 3.20 0.54
CA LYS A 149 14.35 2.62 0.00
C LYS A 149 13.57 3.63 -0.84
N LYS A 150 13.40 4.86 -0.32
CA LYS A 150 12.74 5.93 -1.07
C LYS A 150 13.47 6.22 -2.37
N THR A 151 14.79 6.42 -2.31
CA THR A 151 15.62 6.66 -3.50
C THR A 151 15.52 5.53 -4.52
N TRP A 152 15.46 4.28 -4.05
CA TRP A 152 15.32 3.11 -4.92
C TRP A 152 13.95 3.04 -5.61
N ILE A 153 12.88 3.32 -4.88
CA ILE A 153 11.51 3.43 -5.43
C ILE A 153 11.45 4.56 -6.48
N ASP A 154 12.02 5.72 -6.17
CA ASP A 154 12.02 6.90 -7.06
C ASP A 154 12.84 6.65 -8.34
N SER A 155 13.86 5.76 -8.28
CA SER A 155 14.63 5.30 -9.44
C SER A 155 13.96 4.18 -10.25
N ASP A 156 12.73 3.83 -9.93
CA ASP A 156 12.00 2.71 -10.52
C ASP A 156 12.69 1.35 -10.31
N PHE A 157 13.31 1.17 -9.13
CA PHE A 157 14.03 -0.03 -8.71
C PHE A 157 15.27 -0.38 -9.55
N LYS A 158 15.85 0.61 -10.25
CA LYS A 158 16.96 0.39 -11.21
C LYS A 158 18.35 0.49 -10.58
N LEU A 159 18.47 1.19 -9.44
CA LEU A 159 19.76 1.39 -8.78
C LEU A 159 20.25 0.07 -8.17
N ASN A 160 21.53 -0.26 -8.43
CA ASN A 160 22.19 -1.38 -7.76
C ASN A 160 22.72 -0.97 -6.38
N LYS A 161 23.25 -1.95 -5.63
CA LYS A 161 23.79 -1.74 -4.27
C LYS A 161 24.83 -0.64 -4.20
N LYS A 162 25.82 -0.68 -5.12
CA LYS A 162 26.92 0.29 -5.15
C LYS A 162 26.40 1.71 -5.38
N GLN A 163 25.50 1.87 -6.33
CA GLN A 163 24.88 3.17 -6.65
C GLN A 163 24.04 3.72 -5.49
N LEU A 164 23.34 2.84 -4.76
CA LEU A 164 22.56 3.26 -3.59
C LEU A 164 23.49 3.70 -2.45
N LEU A 165 24.54 2.94 -2.15
CA LEU A 165 25.48 3.30 -1.09
C LEU A 165 26.20 4.63 -1.35
N LEU A 166 26.40 5.01 -2.61
CA LEU A 166 26.94 6.34 -2.99
C LEU A 166 25.95 7.50 -2.73
N LYS A 167 24.71 7.21 -2.34
CA LYS A 167 23.69 8.23 -2.00
C LYS A 167 23.56 8.49 -0.49
N ILE A 168 24.40 7.86 0.31
CA ILE A 168 24.45 8.08 1.76
C ILE A 168 25.12 9.43 2.05
#